data_0faa029d33ff39330588ed2fb8d5f13e
#
_entry.id   0faa029d33ff39330588ed2fb8d5f13e
#
_cell.length_a   1.000
_cell.length_b   1.000
_cell.length_c   1.000
_cell.angle_alpha   90.00
_cell.angle_beta   90.00
_cell.angle_gamma   90.00
#
_symmetry.space_group_name_H-M   'P 1'
#
loop_
_entity.id
_entity.type
_entity.pdbx_description
1 polymer ?
#
loop_
_entity_poly.entity_id
_entity_poly.type
_entity_poly.pdbx_seq_one_letter_code
_entity_poly.pdbx_strand_id
1 'polypeptide(L)'
;MASDFEKPDKVHTLFPEEIRVKMWPLPIGELYMAGHSSVEILKKLEILTIGDLAQADPRLITLHLKSHGQMLWEFANGIDHSSVQSQQAEAKGVGNSTTLSKDAETLEEIRPVFAHLAASVGERLKKAGQKASMVSMEIKYYDFRKISHQKQLMRPTSDQNVLYESACELFEEV
;
A
#
# COMPACT_ATOMS: atom_id res chain seq x y z
N MET A 1 -14.21 8.93 -8.41
CA MET A 1 -15.64 9.01 -8.02
C MET A 1 -16.53 9.39 -9.22
N ALA A 2 -16.50 10.62 -9.75
CA ALA A 2 -17.41 11.00 -10.86
C ALA A 2 -17.37 10.02 -12.04
N SER A 3 -16.20 9.54 -12.44
CA SER A 3 -16.03 8.55 -13.51
C SER A 3 -16.64 7.17 -13.22
N ASP A 4 -17.07 6.92 -12.00
CA ASP A 4 -17.58 5.61 -11.57
C ASP A 4 -19.10 5.59 -11.39
N PHE A 5 -19.79 6.74 -11.45
CA PHE A 5 -21.22 6.82 -11.22
C PHE A 5 -22.04 6.02 -12.22
N GLU A 6 -21.68 6.06 -13.49
CA GLU A 6 -22.30 5.25 -14.52
C GLU A 6 -21.27 4.87 -15.59
N LYS A 7 -20.98 3.60 -15.74
CA LYS A 7 -20.13 3.02 -16.78
C LYS A 7 -20.97 2.10 -17.68
N PRO A 8 -20.58 1.91 -18.94
CA PRO A 8 -19.55 2.60 -19.74
C PRO A 8 -20.10 3.86 -20.45
N ASP A 9 -19.18 4.63 -21.06
CA ASP A 9 -19.46 5.67 -22.07
C ASP A 9 -20.27 6.89 -21.59
N LYS A 10 -20.24 7.21 -20.29
CA LYS A 10 -20.89 8.41 -19.75
C LYS A 10 -19.89 9.34 -19.06
N VAL A 11 -20.11 10.63 -19.24
CA VAL A 11 -19.35 11.69 -18.55
C VAL A 11 -20.22 12.24 -17.43
N HIS A 12 -19.68 12.21 -16.22
CA HIS A 12 -20.34 12.76 -15.03
C HIS A 12 -19.50 13.85 -14.42
N THR A 13 -20.18 14.81 -13.82
CA THR A 13 -19.59 15.86 -13.00
C THR A 13 -19.84 15.58 -11.53
N LEU A 14 -18.97 16.08 -10.67
CA LEU A 14 -19.15 16.14 -9.23
C LEU A 14 -18.58 17.46 -8.74
N PHE A 15 -19.41 18.52 -8.84
CA PHE A 15 -19.07 19.82 -8.29
C PHE A 15 -19.39 19.89 -6.79
N PRO A 16 -18.82 20.85 -6.02
CA PRO A 16 -19.04 20.95 -4.57
C PRO A 16 -20.53 20.97 -4.18
N GLU A 17 -21.37 21.67 -4.92
CA GLU A 17 -22.82 21.73 -4.70
C GLU A 17 -23.57 20.42 -4.97
N GLU A 18 -22.97 19.52 -5.75
CA GLU A 18 -23.56 18.23 -6.13
C GLU A 18 -23.21 17.11 -5.12
N ILE A 19 -22.23 17.32 -4.26
CA ILE A 19 -21.70 16.30 -3.33
C ILE A 19 -22.81 15.69 -2.49
N ARG A 20 -23.66 16.52 -1.88
CA ARG A 20 -24.75 16.06 -1.02
C ARG A 20 -25.79 15.23 -1.75
N VAL A 21 -26.02 15.52 -3.01
CA VAL A 21 -27.06 14.87 -3.81
C VAL A 21 -26.53 13.63 -4.53
N LYS A 22 -25.34 13.72 -5.09
CA LYS A 22 -24.77 12.64 -5.92
C LYS A 22 -23.87 11.67 -5.14
N MET A 23 -23.11 12.16 -4.15
CA MET A 23 -22.10 11.36 -3.47
C MET A 23 -22.57 10.84 -2.11
N TRP A 24 -23.20 11.68 -1.29
CA TRP A 24 -23.60 11.29 0.06
C TRP A 24 -24.55 10.09 0.15
N PRO A 25 -25.51 9.88 -0.77
CA PRO A 25 -26.37 8.69 -0.73
C PRO A 25 -25.68 7.38 -1.02
N LEU A 26 -24.45 7.42 -1.57
CA LEU A 26 -23.74 6.20 -1.94
C LEU A 26 -23.24 5.43 -0.72
N PRO A 27 -23.17 4.08 -0.82
CA PRO A 27 -22.58 3.25 0.21
C PRO A 27 -21.15 3.71 0.54
N ILE A 28 -20.75 3.59 1.80
CA ILE A 28 -19.42 4.01 2.28
C ILE A 28 -18.26 3.35 1.52
N GLY A 29 -18.46 2.15 1.00
CA GLY A 29 -17.45 1.45 0.20
C GLY A 29 -17.17 2.06 -1.18
N GLU A 30 -18.04 2.94 -1.66
CA GLU A 30 -17.85 3.65 -2.93
C GLU A 30 -16.95 4.89 -2.78
N LEU A 31 -16.65 5.29 -1.54
CA LEU A 31 -15.75 6.43 -1.30
C LEU A 31 -14.33 6.08 -1.73
N TYR A 32 -13.71 6.96 -2.51
CA TYR A 32 -12.31 6.82 -2.89
C TYR A 32 -11.41 6.62 -1.68
N MET A 33 -10.51 5.65 -1.74
CA MET A 33 -9.60 5.23 -0.66
C MET A 33 -10.27 4.52 0.54
N ALA A 34 -11.57 4.33 0.57
CA ALA A 34 -12.23 3.51 1.58
C ALA A 34 -12.05 2.02 1.23
N GLY A 35 -10.93 1.44 1.66
CA GLY A 35 -10.66 0.01 1.49
C GLY A 35 -11.49 -0.86 2.45
N HIS A 36 -11.53 -2.17 2.18
CA HIS A 36 -12.35 -3.15 2.92
C HIS A 36 -12.22 -3.01 4.45
N SER A 37 -10.98 -2.94 4.97
CA SER A 37 -10.75 -2.82 6.42
C SER A 37 -11.33 -1.54 7.02
N SER A 38 -11.24 -0.42 6.30
CA SER A 38 -11.81 0.86 6.78
C SER A 38 -13.33 0.82 6.74
N VAL A 39 -13.90 0.24 5.68
CA VAL A 39 -15.35 0.06 5.52
C VAL A 39 -15.93 -0.79 6.65
N GLU A 40 -15.27 -1.89 7.03
CA GLU A 40 -15.69 -2.74 8.14
C GLU A 40 -15.71 -1.99 9.49
N ILE A 41 -14.70 -1.14 9.72
CA ILE A 41 -14.65 -0.32 10.93
C ILE A 41 -15.77 0.73 10.92
N LEU A 42 -15.96 1.42 9.80
CA LEU A 42 -17.01 2.44 9.66
C LEU A 42 -18.40 1.85 9.83
N LYS A 43 -18.67 0.69 9.25
CA LYS A 43 -19.95 -0.03 9.45
C LYS A 43 -20.21 -0.39 10.90
N LYS A 44 -19.18 -0.78 11.66
CA LYS A 44 -19.32 -1.04 13.13
C LYS A 44 -19.65 0.24 13.91
N LEU A 45 -19.38 1.42 13.36
CA LEU A 45 -19.76 2.72 13.90
C LEU A 45 -21.10 3.23 13.35
N GLU A 46 -21.87 2.32 12.67
CA GLU A 46 -23.15 2.63 12.03
C GLU A 46 -23.04 3.68 10.90
N ILE A 47 -21.85 3.88 10.33
CA ILE A 47 -21.58 4.74 9.19
C ILE A 47 -21.70 3.88 7.93
N LEU A 48 -22.86 3.96 7.27
CA LEU A 48 -23.21 3.09 6.13
C LEU A 48 -23.05 3.79 4.79
N THR A 49 -23.21 5.12 4.79
CA THR A 49 -23.12 5.95 3.59
C THR A 49 -21.98 6.96 3.69
N ILE A 50 -21.62 7.54 2.55
CA ILE A 50 -20.64 8.64 2.50
C ILE A 50 -21.18 9.86 3.28
N GLY A 51 -22.49 10.09 3.22
CA GLY A 51 -23.15 11.18 3.96
C GLY A 51 -23.10 11.00 5.47
N ASP A 52 -23.24 9.74 5.96
CA ASP A 52 -23.07 9.45 7.40
C ASP A 52 -21.64 9.80 7.84
N LEU A 53 -20.64 9.43 7.05
CA LEU A 53 -19.25 9.77 7.34
C LEU A 53 -19.02 11.29 7.33
N ALA A 54 -19.54 11.98 6.32
CA ALA A 54 -19.36 13.43 6.19
C ALA A 54 -19.94 14.23 7.36
N GLN A 55 -21.00 13.71 8.00
CA GLN A 55 -21.69 14.32 9.13
C GLN A 55 -21.19 13.81 10.49
N ALA A 56 -20.37 12.76 10.52
CA ALA A 56 -19.82 12.21 11.76
C ALA A 56 -18.80 13.17 12.39
N ASP A 57 -18.59 13.03 13.71
CA ASP A 57 -17.50 13.73 14.39
C ASP A 57 -16.14 13.22 13.87
N PRO A 58 -15.31 14.06 13.25
CA PRO A 58 -14.01 13.64 12.74
C PRO A 58 -13.07 13.10 13.83
N ARG A 59 -13.27 13.50 15.09
CA ARG A 59 -12.48 12.99 16.22
C ARG A 59 -12.79 11.52 16.48
N LEU A 60 -14.05 11.12 16.39
CA LEU A 60 -14.45 9.72 16.51
C LEU A 60 -13.82 8.87 15.40
N ILE A 61 -13.88 9.37 14.17
CA ILE A 61 -13.31 8.66 13.02
C ILE A 61 -11.79 8.53 13.16
N THR A 62 -11.11 9.60 13.56
CA THR A 62 -9.66 9.61 13.78
C THR A 62 -9.23 8.67 14.91
N LEU A 63 -10.05 8.50 15.94
CA LEU A 63 -9.78 7.57 17.04
C LEU A 63 -9.65 6.12 16.52
N HIS A 64 -10.48 5.72 15.58
CA HIS A 64 -10.52 4.36 15.04
C HIS A 64 -9.61 4.14 13.81
N LEU A 65 -9.49 5.12 12.93
CA LEU A 65 -8.80 5.01 11.65
C LEU A 65 -7.54 5.90 11.55
N LYS A 66 -7.19 6.63 12.62
CA LYS A 66 -6.04 7.54 12.69
C LYS A 66 -6.08 8.59 11.55
N SER A 67 -4.92 8.93 11.00
CA SER A 67 -4.81 9.89 9.88
C SER A 67 -5.60 9.49 8.63
N HIS A 68 -5.77 8.18 8.41
CA HIS A 68 -6.58 7.69 7.30
C HIS A 68 -8.06 8.03 7.48
N GLY A 69 -8.56 8.00 8.71
CA GLY A 69 -9.93 8.40 9.02
C GLY A 69 -10.19 9.88 8.76
N GLN A 70 -9.25 10.74 9.13
CA GLN A 70 -9.32 12.17 8.82
C GLN A 70 -9.41 12.41 7.31
N MET A 71 -8.55 11.74 6.53
CA MET A 71 -8.54 11.83 5.08
C MET A 71 -9.88 11.37 4.46
N LEU A 72 -10.43 10.26 4.92
CA LEU A 72 -11.73 9.77 4.44
C LEU A 72 -12.85 10.74 4.76
N TRP A 73 -12.85 11.35 5.96
CA TRP A 73 -13.83 12.36 6.34
C TRP A 73 -13.73 13.62 5.46
N GLU A 74 -12.52 14.07 5.19
CA GLU A 74 -12.27 15.20 4.26
C GLU A 74 -12.79 14.87 2.86
N PHE A 75 -12.47 13.68 2.32
CA PHE A 75 -12.97 13.25 1.01
C PHE A 75 -14.49 13.15 0.95
N ALA A 76 -15.15 12.69 2.02
CA ALA A 76 -16.60 12.64 2.11
C ALA A 76 -17.24 14.06 2.07
N ASN A 77 -16.50 15.06 2.50
CA ASN A 77 -16.88 16.48 2.43
C ASN A 77 -16.38 17.18 1.15
N GLY A 78 -15.75 16.46 0.22
CA GLY A 78 -15.20 17.02 -1.02
C GLY A 78 -13.94 17.87 -0.81
N ILE A 79 -13.25 17.66 0.29
CA ILE A 79 -12.00 18.35 0.62
C ILE A 79 -10.83 17.47 0.22
N ASP A 80 -9.96 17.97 -0.65
CA ASP A 80 -8.70 17.33 -1.02
C ASP A 80 -7.60 18.39 -1.10
N HIS A 81 -6.59 18.22 -0.28
CA HIS A 81 -5.43 19.13 -0.20
C HIS A 81 -4.24 18.60 -1.01
N SER A 82 -4.38 17.48 -1.71
CA SER A 82 -3.30 16.92 -2.52
C SER A 82 -2.98 17.83 -3.70
N SER A 83 -1.69 18.12 -3.87
CA SER A 83 -1.20 18.87 -5.03
C SER A 83 -1.01 17.95 -6.23
N VAL A 84 -1.29 18.45 -7.42
CA VAL A 84 -0.92 17.77 -8.66
C VAL A 84 0.60 17.77 -8.78
N GLN A 85 1.21 16.60 -8.75
CA GLN A 85 2.64 16.45 -8.90
C GLN A 85 3.01 16.34 -10.37
N SER A 86 3.79 17.27 -10.88
CA SER A 86 4.30 17.25 -12.26
C SER A 86 5.50 16.31 -12.45
N GLN A 87 6.14 15.89 -11.35
CA GLN A 87 7.29 14.99 -11.37
C GLN A 87 6.99 13.74 -10.53
N GLN A 88 7.42 12.60 -11.02
CA GLN A 88 7.33 11.35 -10.27
C GLN A 88 8.26 11.44 -9.06
N ALA A 89 7.72 11.18 -7.87
CA ALA A 89 8.52 11.11 -6.65
C ALA A 89 9.59 10.01 -6.77
N GLU A 90 10.77 10.25 -6.21
CA GLU A 90 11.80 9.23 -6.13
C GLU A 90 11.29 7.98 -5.40
N ALA A 91 11.62 6.81 -5.93
CA ALA A 91 11.23 5.55 -5.33
C ALA A 91 11.87 5.41 -3.94
N LYS A 92 11.05 5.23 -2.91
CA LYS A 92 11.50 5.03 -1.51
C LYS A 92 12.12 3.66 -1.28
N GLY A 93 11.90 2.72 -2.19
CA GLY A 93 12.43 1.37 -2.10
C GLY A 93 12.36 0.65 -3.45
N VAL A 94 13.26 -0.30 -3.64
CA VAL A 94 13.29 -1.20 -4.79
C VAL A 94 13.08 -2.61 -4.27
N GLY A 95 12.01 -3.26 -4.71
CA GLY A 95 11.67 -4.62 -4.30
C GLY A 95 11.43 -5.53 -5.50
N ASN A 96 11.63 -6.82 -5.29
CA ASN A 96 11.23 -7.87 -6.21
C ASN A 96 10.70 -9.06 -5.42
N SER A 97 9.76 -9.80 -6.00
CA SER A 97 9.18 -10.99 -5.38
C SER A 97 8.85 -12.03 -6.44
N THR A 98 8.79 -13.28 -6.03
CA THR A 98 8.35 -14.39 -6.88
C THR A 98 7.52 -15.36 -6.07
N THR A 99 6.61 -16.06 -6.74
CA THR A 99 5.90 -17.20 -6.16
C THR A 99 6.59 -18.47 -6.66
N LEU A 100 6.94 -19.33 -5.72
CA LEU A 100 7.58 -20.61 -6.04
C LEU A 100 6.55 -21.59 -6.61
N SER A 101 6.99 -22.44 -7.50
CA SER A 101 6.14 -23.53 -8.05
C SER A 101 5.91 -24.66 -7.05
N LYS A 102 6.77 -24.76 -6.05
CA LYS A 102 6.68 -25.67 -4.89
C LYS A 102 7.09 -24.92 -3.65
N ASP A 103 6.52 -25.27 -2.51
CA ASP A 103 6.95 -24.72 -1.23
C ASP A 103 8.41 -25.12 -0.97
N ALA A 104 9.18 -24.16 -0.46
CA ALA A 104 10.57 -24.40 -0.04
C ALA A 104 10.59 -24.56 1.49
N GLU A 105 11.26 -25.60 1.95
CA GLU A 105 11.36 -25.96 3.37
C GLU A 105 12.74 -25.66 3.95
N THR A 106 13.74 -25.46 3.10
CA THR A 106 15.13 -25.27 3.52
C THR A 106 15.76 -24.02 2.91
N LEU A 107 16.80 -23.50 3.59
CA LEU A 107 17.58 -22.39 3.06
C LEU A 107 18.26 -22.77 1.72
N GLU A 108 18.69 -24.03 1.56
CA GLU A 108 19.36 -24.46 0.33
C GLU A 108 18.43 -24.35 -0.89
N GLU A 109 17.14 -24.66 -0.72
CA GLU A 109 16.14 -24.53 -1.78
C GLU A 109 15.83 -23.07 -2.11
N ILE A 110 15.88 -22.16 -1.10
CA ILE A 110 15.56 -20.74 -1.29
C ILE A 110 16.76 -19.93 -1.79
N ARG A 111 18.00 -20.36 -1.55
CA ARG A 111 19.22 -19.64 -1.96
C ARG A 111 19.24 -19.22 -3.44
N PRO A 112 18.89 -20.07 -4.42
CA PRO A 112 18.84 -19.67 -5.83
C PRO A 112 17.81 -18.56 -6.09
N VAL A 113 16.70 -18.60 -5.36
CA VAL A 113 15.63 -17.59 -5.45
C VAL A 113 16.14 -16.25 -4.93
N PHE A 114 16.75 -16.22 -3.74
CA PHE A 114 17.34 -15.00 -3.20
C PHE A 114 18.44 -14.43 -4.10
N ALA A 115 19.29 -15.29 -4.67
CA ALA A 115 20.31 -14.85 -5.62
C ALA A 115 19.70 -14.14 -6.83
N HIS A 116 18.64 -14.71 -7.42
CA HIS A 116 17.93 -14.12 -8.55
C HIS A 116 17.26 -12.78 -8.16
N LEU A 117 16.56 -12.74 -7.03
CA LEU A 117 15.89 -11.53 -6.55
C LEU A 117 16.90 -10.43 -6.22
N ALA A 118 17.99 -10.76 -5.53
CA ALA A 118 19.05 -9.82 -5.18
C ALA A 118 19.77 -9.25 -6.41
N ALA A 119 20.03 -10.09 -7.43
CA ALA A 119 20.59 -9.65 -8.69
C ALA A 119 19.67 -8.62 -9.38
N SER A 120 18.37 -8.91 -9.48
CA SER A 120 17.38 -8.01 -10.07
C SER A 120 17.28 -6.69 -9.30
N VAL A 121 17.24 -6.71 -7.97
CA VAL A 121 17.20 -5.52 -7.14
C VAL A 121 18.50 -4.70 -7.28
N GLY A 122 19.66 -5.36 -7.22
CA GLY A 122 20.97 -4.73 -7.39
C GLY A 122 21.14 -4.04 -8.73
N GLU A 123 20.70 -4.68 -9.82
CA GLU A 123 20.70 -4.08 -11.16
C GLU A 123 19.81 -2.83 -11.24
N ARG A 124 18.59 -2.90 -10.70
CA ARG A 124 17.65 -1.77 -10.67
C ARG A 124 18.19 -0.61 -9.84
N LEU A 125 18.80 -0.87 -8.69
CA LEU A 125 19.46 0.15 -7.87
C LEU A 125 20.61 0.82 -8.64
N LYS A 126 21.47 0.03 -9.29
CA LYS A 126 22.58 0.57 -10.12
C LYS A 126 22.06 1.45 -11.26
N LYS A 127 21.02 0.97 -11.98
CA LYS A 127 20.40 1.72 -13.07
C LYS A 127 19.77 3.03 -12.62
N ALA A 128 19.21 3.06 -11.40
CA ALA A 128 18.64 4.27 -10.80
C ALA A 128 19.69 5.19 -10.12
N GLY A 129 20.96 4.80 -10.08
CA GLY A 129 22.00 5.53 -9.33
C GLY A 129 21.78 5.52 -7.82
N GLN A 130 20.98 4.58 -7.31
CA GLN A 130 20.57 4.50 -5.90
C GLN A 130 21.34 3.39 -5.16
N LYS A 131 21.34 3.51 -3.82
CA LYS A 131 21.93 2.51 -2.92
C LYS A 131 20.93 2.21 -1.80
N ALA A 132 20.78 0.94 -1.45
CA ALA A 132 19.98 0.51 -0.33
C ALA A 132 20.78 0.65 0.97
N SER A 133 20.19 1.26 1.99
CA SER A 133 20.72 1.31 3.36
C SER A 133 20.10 0.24 4.26
N MET A 134 19.03 -0.41 3.80
CA MET A 134 18.32 -1.44 4.53
C MET A 134 17.87 -2.53 3.55
N VAL A 135 17.92 -3.78 3.99
CA VAL A 135 17.33 -4.93 3.30
C VAL A 135 16.16 -5.43 4.12
N SER A 136 15.05 -5.69 3.45
CA SER A 136 13.87 -6.35 4.03
C SER A 136 13.55 -7.61 3.23
N MET A 137 13.26 -8.68 3.94
CA MET A 137 12.80 -9.96 3.39
C MET A 137 11.39 -10.23 3.90
N GLU A 138 10.48 -10.61 2.99
CA GLU A 138 9.13 -11.06 3.33
C GLU A 138 8.94 -12.48 2.80
N ILE A 139 8.42 -13.37 3.64
CA ILE A 139 8.01 -14.71 3.29
C ILE A 139 6.51 -14.80 3.44
N LYS A 140 5.86 -15.33 2.42
CA LYS A 140 4.44 -15.66 2.43
C LYS A 140 4.29 -17.18 2.36
N TYR A 141 3.71 -17.75 3.39
CA TYR A 141 3.44 -19.19 3.48
C TYR A 141 2.23 -19.61 2.64
N TYR A 142 2.06 -20.92 2.47
CA TYR A 142 0.93 -21.52 1.74
C TYR A 142 -0.45 -21.13 2.32
N ASP A 143 -0.53 -20.87 3.62
CA ASP A 143 -1.74 -20.43 4.33
C ASP A 143 -1.93 -18.89 4.30
N PHE A 144 -1.17 -18.21 3.47
CA PHE A 144 -1.16 -16.75 3.28
C PHE A 144 -0.64 -15.93 4.47
N ARG A 145 -0.22 -16.57 5.57
CA ARG A 145 0.52 -15.85 6.62
C ARG A 145 1.78 -15.26 6.04
N LYS A 146 2.14 -14.10 6.56
CA LYS A 146 3.35 -13.39 6.15
C LYS A 146 4.21 -13.11 7.36
N ILE A 147 5.50 -13.28 7.18
CA ILE A 147 6.51 -12.78 8.10
C ILE A 147 7.46 -11.87 7.32
N SER A 148 7.96 -10.85 7.98
CA SER A 148 8.95 -9.96 7.40
C SER A 148 10.02 -9.62 8.43
N HIS A 149 11.27 -9.69 7.98
CA HIS A 149 12.43 -9.26 8.74
C HIS A 149 13.18 -8.20 7.95
N GLN A 150 13.84 -7.29 8.65
CA GLN A 150 14.61 -6.23 8.02
C GLN A 150 15.92 -6.01 8.76
N LYS A 151 16.94 -5.62 8.02
CA LYS A 151 18.29 -5.36 8.52
C LYS A 151 18.84 -4.07 7.97
N GLN A 152 19.35 -3.22 8.84
CA GLN A 152 20.10 -2.05 8.45
C GLN A 152 21.50 -2.47 7.98
N LEU A 153 21.93 -1.99 6.83
CA LEU A 153 23.26 -2.25 6.30
C LEU A 153 24.28 -1.29 6.92
N MET A 154 25.48 -1.76 7.16
CA MET A 154 26.57 -0.92 7.69
C MET A 154 26.94 0.23 6.73
N ARG A 155 26.82 0.00 5.43
CA ARG A 155 27.05 1.00 4.38
C ARG A 155 26.02 0.84 3.27
N PRO A 156 25.46 1.93 2.73
CA PRO A 156 24.55 1.86 1.58
C PRO A 156 25.23 1.20 0.38
N THR A 157 24.56 0.25 -0.24
CA THR A 157 25.10 -0.53 -1.34
C THR A 157 24.07 -0.81 -2.44
N SER A 158 24.55 -1.10 -3.66
CA SER A 158 23.80 -1.71 -4.74
C SER A 158 24.45 -3.03 -5.19
N ASP A 159 25.36 -3.58 -4.35
CA ASP A 159 26.03 -4.85 -4.63
C ASP A 159 25.06 -6.01 -4.36
N GLN A 160 24.83 -6.81 -5.40
CA GLN A 160 23.94 -7.95 -5.34
C GLN A 160 24.38 -9.03 -4.33
N ASN A 161 25.68 -9.19 -4.10
CA ASN A 161 26.18 -10.20 -3.17
C ASN A 161 25.86 -9.79 -1.72
N VAL A 162 26.06 -8.51 -1.37
CA VAL A 162 25.71 -7.99 -0.04
C VAL A 162 24.19 -8.07 0.19
N LEU A 163 23.39 -7.78 -0.83
CA LEU A 163 21.92 -7.92 -0.74
C LEU A 163 21.52 -9.39 -0.56
N TYR A 164 22.15 -10.30 -1.30
CA TYR A 164 21.91 -11.74 -1.19
C TYR A 164 22.29 -12.29 0.18
N GLU A 165 23.50 -11.99 0.67
CA GLU A 165 23.97 -12.43 1.98
C GLU A 165 23.03 -11.92 3.09
N SER A 166 22.65 -10.64 3.03
CA SER A 166 21.69 -10.06 3.98
C SER A 166 20.32 -10.74 3.95
N ALA A 167 19.84 -11.15 2.78
CA ALA A 167 18.58 -11.88 2.67
C ALA A 167 18.68 -13.30 3.26
N CYS A 168 19.81 -13.99 3.06
CA CYS A 168 20.05 -15.30 3.67
C CYS A 168 20.13 -15.21 5.20
N GLU A 169 20.86 -14.23 5.73
CA GLU A 169 20.93 -14.01 7.18
C GLU A 169 19.54 -13.74 7.81
N LEU A 170 18.72 -12.89 7.15
CA LEU A 170 17.34 -12.62 7.60
C LEU A 170 16.44 -13.87 7.54
N PHE A 171 16.72 -14.79 6.64
CA PHE A 171 15.97 -16.05 6.55
C PHE A 171 16.34 -17.01 7.70
N GLU A 172 17.58 -17.00 8.16
CA GLU A 172 18.03 -17.83 9.29
C GLU A 172 17.44 -17.36 10.64
N GLU A 173 16.90 -16.13 10.70
CA GLU A 173 16.21 -15.59 11.89
C GLU A 173 14.73 -16.04 11.98
N VAL A 174 14.21 -16.74 10.95
CA VAL A 174 12.82 -17.19 10.85
C VAL A 174 12.65 -18.61 11.36
#